data_96bdbabe93a904e0a9a8f37724f7e2a7
#
_entry.id   96bdbabe93a904e0a9a8f37724f7e2a7
#
_cell.length_a   1.000
_cell.length_b   1.000
_cell.length_c   1.000
_cell.angle_alpha   90.00
_cell.angle_beta   90.00
_cell.angle_gamma   90.00
#
_symmetry.space_group_name_H-M   'P 1'
#
loop_
_entity.id
_entity.type
_entity.pdbx_description
1 polymer ?
#
loop_
_entity_poly.entity_id
_entity_poly.type
_entity_poly.pdbx_seq_one_letter_code
_entity_poly.pdbx_strand_id
1 'polypeptide(L)'
;QVEGRKALVLGSGGASLTVRAVLSELGAREIITISRSGENNYQNLDRHADAQIIVNATPVGMYPNNGVSPVDLDQFPACEGVFDLIYNPAKTQLLLQAQRRGLIWGNGLGMLVAQAKAASERFQGKKLPDELVADITAKLERETKNILLIGMPGCGKTTVGKALAQKLSRPLADVDEAIVAQAGCSIPEIFAKEGEEGFRAREHRALAQIAKESGQVISAGGGIVTRPENRDPMEENSVVVWLRRDLHKLPTDGRPVSQSVPREELYRRRAPLYEAAA
;
A
#
# COMPACT_ATOMS: atom_id res chain seq x y z
N GLN A 1 12.05 -6.02 -19.62
CA GLN A 1 12.01 -5.69 -21.06
C GLN A 1 10.63 -6.04 -21.61
N VAL A 2 10.07 -5.22 -22.51
CA VAL A 2 8.74 -5.40 -23.15
C VAL A 2 8.86 -6.17 -24.46
N GLU A 3 10.00 -6.05 -25.14
CA GLU A 3 10.26 -6.63 -26.44
C GLU A 3 9.97 -8.14 -26.48
N GLY A 4 9.21 -8.57 -27.49
CA GLY A 4 8.83 -9.96 -27.68
C GLY A 4 7.80 -10.52 -26.69
N ARG A 5 7.31 -9.74 -25.74
CA ARG A 5 6.34 -10.18 -24.69
C ARG A 5 4.90 -9.98 -25.14
N LYS A 6 4.02 -10.81 -24.60
CA LYS A 6 2.58 -10.62 -24.67
C LYS A 6 2.13 -9.73 -23.50
N ALA A 7 1.41 -8.66 -23.81
CA ALA A 7 0.94 -7.68 -22.83
C ALA A 7 -0.59 -7.61 -22.78
N LEU A 8 -1.14 -7.60 -21.56
CA LEU A 8 -2.55 -7.28 -21.31
C LEU A 8 -2.68 -5.85 -20.83
N VAL A 9 -3.56 -5.09 -21.46
CA VAL A 9 -3.95 -3.73 -21.03
C VAL A 9 -5.37 -3.80 -20.49
N LEU A 10 -5.50 -3.65 -19.18
CA LEU A 10 -6.80 -3.64 -18.51
C LEU A 10 -7.44 -2.27 -18.65
N GLY A 11 -8.59 -2.21 -19.31
CA GLY A 11 -9.30 -0.97 -19.61
C GLY A 11 -9.20 -0.55 -21.08
N SER A 12 -10.24 0.11 -21.56
CA SER A 12 -10.39 0.60 -22.96
C SER A 12 -10.54 2.12 -23.04
N GLY A 13 -10.20 2.86 -21.99
CA GLY A 13 -10.28 4.33 -21.96
C GLY A 13 -9.10 5.03 -22.65
N GLY A 14 -9.08 6.37 -22.59
CA GLY A 14 -8.03 7.18 -23.24
C GLY A 14 -6.61 6.80 -22.82
N ALA A 15 -6.37 6.51 -21.53
CA ALA A 15 -5.06 6.08 -21.05
C ALA A 15 -4.59 4.76 -21.66
N SER A 16 -5.51 3.82 -21.96
CA SER A 16 -5.17 2.55 -22.59
C SER A 16 -4.63 2.72 -24.01
N LEU A 17 -5.07 3.74 -24.73
CA LEU A 17 -4.57 4.05 -26.08
C LEU A 17 -3.08 4.43 -26.04
N THR A 18 -2.71 5.28 -25.07
CA THR A 18 -1.32 5.69 -24.88
C THR A 18 -0.45 4.48 -24.46
N VAL A 19 -0.95 3.67 -23.50
CA VAL A 19 -0.24 2.45 -23.07
C VAL A 19 0.01 1.51 -24.25
N ARG A 20 -0.99 1.26 -25.08
CA ARG A 20 -0.85 0.41 -26.28
C ARG A 20 0.17 0.94 -27.26
N ALA A 21 0.15 2.25 -27.53
CA ALA A 21 1.13 2.89 -28.40
C ALA A 21 2.56 2.68 -27.88
N VAL A 22 2.79 2.94 -26.57
CA VAL A 22 4.09 2.75 -25.94
C VAL A 22 4.52 1.27 -25.95
N LEU A 23 3.63 0.33 -25.64
CA LEU A 23 3.94 -1.09 -25.69
C LEU A 23 4.31 -1.55 -27.11
N SER A 24 3.63 -1.03 -28.13
CA SER A 24 3.94 -1.29 -29.54
C SER A 24 5.32 -0.74 -29.91
N GLU A 25 5.63 0.49 -29.52
CA GLU A 25 6.93 1.12 -29.76
C GLU A 25 8.08 0.38 -29.05
N LEU A 26 7.81 -0.19 -27.87
CA LEU A 26 8.76 -1.01 -27.11
C LEU A 26 8.87 -2.45 -27.63
N GLY A 27 8.22 -2.80 -28.74
CA GLY A 27 8.34 -4.10 -29.40
C GLY A 27 7.57 -5.24 -28.73
N ALA A 28 6.44 -4.96 -28.06
CA ALA A 28 5.57 -6.03 -27.57
C ALA A 28 5.11 -6.92 -28.74
N ARG A 29 5.18 -8.25 -28.56
CA ARG A 29 4.77 -9.22 -29.60
C ARG A 29 3.26 -9.20 -29.85
N GLU A 30 2.50 -9.04 -28.78
CA GLU A 30 1.04 -9.06 -28.79
C GLU A 30 0.51 -8.14 -27.71
N ILE A 31 -0.50 -7.35 -28.03
CA ILE A 31 -1.14 -6.41 -27.08
C ILE A 31 -2.63 -6.66 -27.09
N ILE A 32 -3.14 -7.21 -25.99
CA ILE A 32 -4.58 -7.50 -25.80
C ILE A 32 -5.18 -6.47 -24.87
N THR A 33 -6.29 -5.86 -25.27
CA THR A 33 -7.06 -4.97 -24.41
C THR A 33 -8.20 -5.74 -23.77
N ILE A 34 -8.23 -5.76 -22.44
CA ILE A 34 -9.33 -6.34 -21.65
C ILE A 34 -10.30 -5.22 -21.27
N SER A 35 -11.57 -5.38 -21.64
CA SER A 35 -12.65 -4.43 -21.32
C SER A 35 -13.88 -5.14 -20.78
N ARG A 36 -14.83 -4.39 -20.22
CA ARG A 36 -16.06 -4.97 -19.65
C ARG A 36 -16.98 -5.59 -20.71
N SER A 37 -16.95 -5.07 -21.92
CA SER A 37 -17.88 -5.44 -23.02
C SER A 37 -17.17 -5.75 -24.34
N GLY A 38 -15.85 -5.92 -24.35
CA GLY A 38 -15.09 -6.29 -25.55
C GLY A 38 -15.10 -7.79 -25.81
N GLU A 39 -14.55 -8.19 -26.95
CA GLU A 39 -14.29 -9.60 -27.27
C GLU A 39 -13.41 -10.26 -26.21
N ASN A 40 -12.33 -9.56 -25.81
CA ASN A 40 -11.49 -9.92 -24.68
C ASN A 40 -11.97 -9.16 -23.44
N ASN A 41 -12.45 -9.87 -22.46
CA ASN A 41 -13.09 -9.32 -21.28
C ASN A 41 -12.72 -10.10 -20.00
N TYR A 42 -13.21 -9.64 -18.85
CA TYR A 42 -12.89 -10.24 -17.55
C TYR A 42 -13.47 -11.66 -17.34
N GLN A 43 -14.34 -12.16 -18.24
CA GLN A 43 -14.93 -13.49 -18.15
C GLN A 43 -14.13 -14.55 -18.94
N ASN A 44 -13.17 -14.12 -19.79
CA ASN A 44 -12.37 -15.01 -20.64
C ASN A 44 -10.86 -14.73 -20.52
N LEU A 45 -10.41 -14.33 -19.34
CA LEU A 45 -8.99 -14.06 -19.03
C LEU A 45 -8.11 -15.32 -19.18
N ASP A 46 -8.68 -16.48 -19.00
CA ASP A 46 -8.03 -17.80 -19.17
C ASP A 46 -7.40 -17.97 -20.55
N ARG A 47 -7.96 -17.35 -21.62
CA ARG A 47 -7.41 -17.34 -22.97
C ARG A 47 -6.06 -16.61 -23.06
N HIS A 48 -5.72 -15.84 -22.05
CA HIS A 48 -4.54 -15.00 -22.00
C HIS A 48 -3.66 -15.29 -20.78
N ALA A 49 -3.76 -16.48 -20.20
CA ALA A 49 -2.96 -16.90 -19.05
C ALA A 49 -1.45 -16.92 -19.32
N ASP A 50 -1.06 -16.92 -20.59
CA ASP A 50 0.32 -16.79 -21.08
C ASP A 50 0.85 -15.36 -21.13
N ALA A 51 0.08 -14.37 -20.69
CA ALA A 51 0.51 -12.97 -20.66
C ALA A 51 1.69 -12.75 -19.70
N GLN A 52 2.69 -12.06 -20.18
CA GLN A 52 3.94 -11.80 -19.45
C GLN A 52 3.96 -10.40 -18.84
N ILE A 53 3.18 -9.47 -19.38
CA ILE A 53 3.07 -8.10 -18.88
C ILE A 53 1.60 -7.76 -18.67
N ILE A 54 1.28 -7.17 -17.53
CA ILE A 54 -0.07 -6.69 -17.22
C ILE A 54 0.01 -5.20 -16.90
N VAL A 55 -0.79 -4.39 -17.59
CA VAL A 55 -0.87 -2.93 -17.35
C VAL A 55 -2.30 -2.57 -16.97
N ASN A 56 -2.49 -2.06 -15.76
CA ASN A 56 -3.78 -1.53 -15.32
C ASN A 56 -3.95 -0.08 -15.79
N ALA A 57 -4.86 0.14 -16.74
CA ALA A 57 -5.30 1.45 -17.20
C ALA A 57 -6.76 1.76 -16.79
N THR A 58 -7.25 1.09 -15.74
CA THR A 58 -8.57 1.31 -15.12
C THR A 58 -8.42 2.08 -13.80
N PRO A 59 -9.49 2.68 -13.26
CA PRO A 59 -9.48 3.28 -11.92
C PRO A 59 -9.69 2.25 -10.79
N VAL A 60 -9.70 0.94 -11.06
CA VAL A 60 -9.93 -0.09 -10.06
C VAL A 60 -8.75 -0.17 -9.09
N GLY A 61 -9.02 0.00 -7.81
CA GLY A 61 -8.00 0.06 -6.76
C GLY A 61 -7.47 1.46 -6.43
N MET A 62 -7.94 2.49 -7.13
CA MET A 62 -7.59 3.90 -6.87
C MET A 62 -8.31 4.42 -5.61
N TYR A 63 -7.64 5.28 -4.86
CA TYR A 63 -8.26 6.03 -3.75
C TYR A 63 -9.58 6.71 -4.19
N PRO A 64 -10.65 6.70 -3.38
CA PRO A 64 -10.75 6.12 -2.03
C PRO A 64 -11.14 4.63 -2.00
N ASN A 65 -11.26 3.96 -3.16
CA ASN A 65 -11.70 2.57 -3.29
C ASN A 65 -10.51 1.57 -3.31
N ASN A 66 -9.64 1.70 -2.29
CA ASN A 66 -8.49 0.82 -2.10
C ASN A 66 -8.91 -0.63 -1.83
N GLY A 67 -7.93 -1.56 -1.91
CA GLY A 67 -8.12 -2.96 -1.53
C GLY A 67 -8.80 -3.83 -2.59
N VAL A 68 -8.99 -3.29 -3.81
CA VAL A 68 -9.57 -4.04 -4.94
C VAL A 68 -8.55 -4.17 -6.06
N SER A 69 -8.45 -5.36 -6.63
CA SER A 69 -7.64 -5.63 -7.82
C SER A 69 -8.53 -5.88 -9.03
N PRO A 70 -8.18 -5.39 -10.23
CA PRO A 70 -8.93 -5.66 -11.45
C PRO A 70 -8.83 -7.12 -11.90
N VAL A 71 -7.75 -7.81 -11.54
CA VAL A 71 -7.50 -9.23 -11.85
C VAL A 71 -6.77 -9.89 -10.68
N ASP A 72 -6.86 -11.21 -10.60
CA ASP A 72 -6.01 -12.03 -9.74
C ASP A 72 -4.79 -12.50 -10.56
N LEU A 73 -3.58 -12.15 -10.08
CA LEU A 73 -2.34 -12.51 -10.76
C LEU A 73 -2.06 -14.02 -10.76
N ASP A 74 -2.69 -14.80 -9.90
CA ASP A 74 -2.55 -16.27 -9.93
C ASP A 74 -3.11 -16.89 -11.20
N GLN A 75 -3.99 -16.17 -11.92
CA GLN A 75 -4.46 -16.56 -13.25
C GLN A 75 -3.41 -16.42 -14.35
N PHE A 76 -2.27 -15.75 -14.06
CA PHE A 76 -1.23 -15.44 -15.04
C PHE A 76 0.13 -16.00 -14.59
N PRO A 77 0.36 -17.31 -14.70
CA PRO A 77 1.59 -17.94 -14.23
C PRO A 77 2.85 -17.47 -15.00
N ALA A 78 2.68 -17.03 -16.25
CA ALA A 78 3.77 -16.50 -17.08
C ALA A 78 4.08 -15.02 -16.84
N CYS A 79 3.36 -14.33 -15.93
CA CYS A 79 3.54 -12.90 -15.69
C CYS A 79 4.93 -12.62 -15.10
N GLU A 80 5.65 -11.71 -15.73
CA GLU A 80 6.99 -11.24 -15.35
C GLU A 80 6.94 -9.81 -14.78
N GLY A 81 5.95 -9.01 -15.22
CA GLY A 81 5.86 -7.61 -14.82
C GLY A 81 4.45 -7.04 -14.83
N VAL A 82 4.22 -6.13 -13.87
CA VAL A 82 2.94 -5.44 -13.68
C VAL A 82 3.17 -3.95 -13.58
N PHE A 83 2.44 -3.17 -14.35
CA PHE A 83 2.43 -1.73 -14.24
C PHE A 83 1.01 -1.23 -13.95
N ASP A 84 0.86 -0.35 -12.97
CA ASP A 84 -0.42 0.28 -12.65
C ASP A 84 -0.32 1.79 -12.88
N LEU A 85 -1.21 2.34 -13.70
CA LEU A 85 -1.25 3.79 -13.93
C LEU A 85 -1.70 4.58 -12.69
N ILE A 86 -2.27 3.89 -11.71
CA ILE A 86 -2.62 4.47 -10.42
C ILE A 86 -1.35 4.78 -9.64
N TYR A 87 -1.32 5.93 -8.98
CA TYR A 87 -0.23 6.37 -8.08
C TYR A 87 -0.71 6.62 -6.64
N ASN A 88 -2.01 6.65 -6.41
CA ASN A 88 -2.62 6.73 -5.08
C ASN A 88 -3.73 5.67 -4.94
N PRO A 89 -3.51 4.62 -4.14
CA PRO A 89 -2.36 4.35 -3.26
C PRO A 89 -1.04 4.14 -4.02
N ALA A 90 0.08 4.25 -3.31
CA ALA A 90 1.40 4.01 -3.89
C ALA A 90 1.58 2.57 -4.38
N LYS A 91 0.92 1.61 -3.71
CA LYS A 91 0.79 0.21 -4.14
C LYS A 91 -0.68 -0.19 -4.08
N THR A 92 -1.29 -0.38 -5.25
CA THR A 92 -2.64 -0.96 -5.35
C THR A 92 -2.62 -2.44 -4.96
N GLN A 93 -3.79 -3.03 -4.74
CA GLN A 93 -3.91 -4.47 -4.48
C GLN A 93 -3.26 -5.32 -5.59
N LEU A 94 -3.33 -4.87 -6.84
CA LEU A 94 -2.64 -5.49 -7.96
C LEU A 94 -1.11 -5.46 -7.80
N LEU A 95 -0.55 -4.32 -7.40
CA LEU A 95 0.89 -4.17 -7.17
C LEU A 95 1.37 -4.91 -5.92
N LEU A 96 0.55 -5.04 -4.88
CA LEU A 96 0.84 -5.87 -3.71
C LEU A 96 0.93 -7.35 -4.08
N GLN A 97 0.03 -7.86 -4.94
CA GLN A 97 0.12 -9.22 -5.48
C GLN A 97 1.44 -9.41 -6.26
N ALA A 98 1.78 -8.45 -7.14
CA ALA A 98 3.02 -8.49 -7.91
C ALA A 98 4.27 -8.52 -7.02
N GLN A 99 4.31 -7.67 -6.00
CA GLN A 99 5.40 -7.64 -5.01
C GLN A 99 5.56 -8.98 -4.30
N ARG A 100 4.47 -9.59 -3.83
CA ARG A 100 4.48 -10.87 -3.11
C ARG A 100 4.94 -12.04 -3.98
N ARG A 101 4.71 -11.96 -5.27
CA ARG A 101 5.19 -12.93 -6.26
C ARG A 101 6.61 -12.65 -6.75
N GLY A 102 7.27 -11.58 -6.28
CA GLY A 102 8.60 -11.19 -6.72
C GLY A 102 8.66 -10.71 -8.17
N LEU A 103 7.52 -10.26 -8.74
CA LEU A 103 7.45 -9.74 -10.09
C LEU A 103 8.01 -8.31 -10.16
N ILE A 104 8.46 -7.89 -11.33
CA ILE A 104 8.78 -6.47 -11.58
C ILE A 104 7.48 -5.67 -11.55
N TRP A 105 7.45 -4.57 -10.82
CA TRP A 105 6.26 -3.73 -10.76
C TRP A 105 6.59 -2.24 -10.73
N GLY A 106 5.62 -1.43 -11.13
CA GLY A 106 5.71 0.02 -11.07
C GLY A 106 4.33 0.68 -11.04
N ASN A 107 4.27 1.88 -10.45
CA ASN A 107 3.06 2.70 -10.38
C ASN A 107 3.12 3.92 -11.31
N GLY A 108 2.00 4.67 -11.38
CA GLY A 108 1.84 5.81 -12.29
C GLY A 108 2.53 7.11 -11.86
N LEU A 109 3.22 7.18 -10.71
CA LEU A 109 3.76 8.44 -10.20
C LEU A 109 4.81 9.06 -11.14
N GLY A 110 5.73 8.24 -11.64
CA GLY A 110 6.75 8.71 -12.59
C GLY A 110 6.12 9.22 -13.90
N MET A 111 5.06 8.58 -14.37
CA MET A 111 4.29 9.05 -15.53
C MET A 111 3.63 10.40 -15.27
N LEU A 112 3.05 10.59 -14.09
CA LEU A 112 2.44 11.87 -13.68
C LEU A 112 3.47 13.00 -13.69
N VAL A 113 4.66 12.78 -13.14
CA VAL A 113 5.75 13.78 -13.11
C VAL A 113 6.27 14.07 -14.51
N ALA A 114 6.47 13.04 -15.35
CA ALA A 114 6.93 13.20 -16.72
C ALA A 114 5.92 14.01 -17.56
N GLN A 115 4.63 13.75 -17.38
CA GLN A 115 3.55 14.52 -18.02
C GLN A 115 3.58 16.00 -17.59
N ALA A 116 3.76 16.27 -16.29
CA ALA A 116 3.86 17.63 -15.77
C ALA A 116 5.10 18.37 -16.31
N LYS A 117 6.26 17.67 -16.41
CA LYS A 117 7.46 18.21 -17.05
C LYS A 117 7.18 18.61 -18.50
N ALA A 118 6.63 17.68 -19.30
CA ALA A 118 6.32 17.94 -20.71
C ALA A 118 5.35 19.12 -20.90
N ALA A 119 4.33 19.24 -20.05
CA ALA A 119 3.42 20.38 -20.06
C ALA A 119 4.15 21.68 -19.73
N SER A 120 4.99 21.70 -18.69
CA SER A 120 5.79 22.87 -18.29
C SER A 120 6.73 23.34 -19.40
N GLU A 121 7.41 22.41 -20.09
CA GLU A 121 8.27 22.72 -21.24
C GLU A 121 7.50 23.44 -22.35
N ARG A 122 6.29 22.96 -22.67
CA ARG A 122 5.44 23.58 -23.69
C ARG A 122 4.99 24.97 -23.30
N PHE A 123 4.58 25.19 -22.03
CA PHE A 123 4.16 26.50 -21.54
C PHE A 123 5.29 27.53 -21.48
N GLN A 124 6.50 27.08 -21.10
CA GLN A 124 7.66 27.96 -20.93
C GLN A 124 8.49 28.13 -22.19
N GLY A 125 8.27 27.30 -23.22
CA GLY A 125 9.11 27.26 -24.41
C GLY A 125 10.56 26.86 -24.13
N LYS A 126 10.84 26.15 -23.04
CA LYS A 126 12.18 25.77 -22.58
C LYS A 126 12.23 24.27 -22.27
N LYS A 127 13.34 23.63 -22.64
CA LYS A 127 13.65 22.26 -22.23
C LYS A 127 14.07 22.23 -20.76
N LEU A 128 13.55 21.27 -20.00
CA LEU A 128 13.95 20.98 -18.63
C LEU A 128 14.83 19.71 -18.61
N PRO A 129 15.76 19.58 -17.65
CA PRO A 129 16.58 18.39 -17.52
C PRO A 129 15.75 17.13 -17.36
N ASP A 130 16.20 16.01 -17.93
CA ASP A 130 15.45 14.74 -17.86
C ASP A 130 15.53 14.11 -16.46
N GLU A 131 16.63 14.35 -15.75
CA GLU A 131 16.87 13.92 -14.37
C GLU A 131 15.80 14.46 -13.40
N LEU A 132 15.18 15.60 -13.74
CA LEU A 132 14.15 16.24 -12.91
C LEU A 132 12.96 15.32 -12.66
N VAL A 133 12.64 14.43 -13.60
CA VAL A 133 11.54 13.46 -13.41
C VAL A 133 11.86 12.49 -12.27
N ALA A 134 13.07 11.94 -12.25
CA ALA A 134 13.50 11.02 -11.20
C ALA A 134 13.56 11.72 -9.83
N ASP A 135 14.14 12.92 -9.78
CA ASP A 135 14.30 13.69 -8.54
C ASP A 135 12.95 14.08 -7.92
N ILE A 136 12.02 14.59 -8.73
CA ILE A 136 10.69 14.98 -8.26
C ILE A 136 9.89 13.72 -7.84
N THR A 137 9.96 12.64 -8.62
CA THR A 137 9.29 11.38 -8.27
C THR A 137 9.78 10.87 -6.91
N ALA A 138 11.09 10.79 -6.70
CA ALA A 138 11.68 10.36 -5.44
C ALA A 138 11.33 11.29 -4.26
N LYS A 139 11.22 12.60 -4.51
CA LYS A 139 10.76 13.57 -3.50
C LYS A 139 9.31 13.33 -3.13
N LEU A 140 8.41 13.23 -4.11
CA LEU A 140 6.99 12.99 -3.88
C LEU A 140 6.75 11.66 -3.18
N GLU A 141 7.43 10.59 -3.58
CA GLU A 141 7.36 9.30 -2.88
C GLU A 141 7.71 9.41 -1.39
N ARG A 142 8.75 10.14 -1.05
CA ARG A 142 9.14 10.37 0.35
C ARG A 142 8.12 11.21 1.11
N GLU A 143 7.53 12.21 0.47
CA GLU A 143 6.59 13.13 1.12
C GLU A 143 5.20 12.49 1.29
N THR A 144 4.76 11.67 0.36
CA THR A 144 3.42 11.07 0.36
C THR A 144 3.35 9.75 1.14
N LYS A 145 4.44 8.97 1.24
CA LYS A 145 4.44 7.74 2.03
C LYS A 145 4.22 8.03 3.52
N ASN A 146 3.32 7.27 4.13
CA ASN A 146 3.13 7.24 5.58
C ASN A 146 4.31 6.56 6.26
N ILE A 147 4.55 6.88 7.53
CA ILE A 147 5.49 6.16 8.39
C ILE A 147 4.67 5.45 9.45
N LEU A 148 4.52 4.15 9.31
CA LEU A 148 3.73 3.32 10.23
C LEU A 148 4.64 2.69 11.29
N LEU A 149 4.43 3.05 12.55
CA LEU A 149 5.19 2.54 13.69
C LEU A 149 4.49 1.32 14.28
N ILE A 150 5.17 0.17 14.25
CA ILE A 150 4.73 -1.08 14.85
C ILE A 150 5.69 -1.54 15.97
N GLY A 151 5.28 -2.49 16.79
CA GLY A 151 6.10 -3.05 17.86
C GLY A 151 5.31 -3.34 19.12
N MET A 152 5.98 -3.92 20.12
CA MET A 152 5.38 -4.36 21.38
C MET A 152 4.62 -3.24 22.09
N PRO A 153 3.56 -3.58 22.85
CA PRO A 153 2.92 -2.61 23.75
C PRO A 153 3.95 -1.98 24.67
N GLY A 154 3.99 -0.64 24.77
CA GLY A 154 4.92 0.08 25.63
C GLY A 154 6.33 0.31 25.07
N CYS A 155 6.62 -0.09 23.85
CA CYS A 155 7.94 0.17 23.25
C CYS A 155 8.19 1.65 22.89
N GLY A 156 7.17 2.53 23.00
CA GLY A 156 7.31 3.98 22.81
C GLY A 156 6.80 4.50 21.47
N LYS A 157 5.96 3.76 20.75
CA LYS A 157 5.44 4.17 19.43
C LYS A 157 4.82 5.57 19.42
N THR A 158 3.90 5.85 20.34
CA THR A 158 3.26 7.18 20.42
C THR A 158 4.29 8.28 20.74
N THR A 159 5.26 8.03 21.63
CA THR A 159 6.31 9.00 21.97
C THR A 159 7.21 9.29 20.78
N VAL A 160 7.71 8.25 20.12
CA VAL A 160 8.52 8.37 18.91
C VAL A 160 7.72 8.98 17.78
N GLY A 161 6.45 8.58 17.64
CA GLY A 161 5.52 9.10 16.65
C GLY A 161 5.33 10.61 16.77
N LYS A 162 5.09 11.12 17.99
CA LYS A 162 4.99 12.57 18.25
C LYS A 162 6.25 13.33 17.88
N ALA A 163 7.41 12.84 18.31
CA ALA A 163 8.69 13.47 17.99
C ALA A 163 8.99 13.46 16.47
N LEU A 164 8.68 12.35 15.81
CA LEU A 164 8.90 12.18 14.37
C LEU A 164 7.92 13.06 13.56
N ALA A 165 6.65 13.10 13.93
CA ALA A 165 5.64 13.96 13.32
C ALA A 165 6.02 15.43 13.39
N GLN A 166 6.48 15.89 14.56
CA GLN A 166 6.99 17.24 14.76
C GLN A 166 8.21 17.52 13.89
N LYS A 167 9.21 16.62 13.89
CA LYS A 167 10.45 16.79 13.13
C LYS A 167 10.23 16.84 11.62
N LEU A 168 9.27 16.08 11.12
CA LEU A 168 8.97 15.99 9.69
C LEU A 168 7.83 16.94 9.26
N SER A 169 7.25 17.70 10.19
CA SER A 169 6.05 18.54 9.95
C SER A 169 4.90 17.75 9.33
N ARG A 170 4.66 16.54 9.84
CA ARG A 170 3.58 15.64 9.38
C ARG A 170 2.51 15.47 10.45
N PRO A 171 1.24 15.24 10.08
CA PRO A 171 0.21 14.87 11.05
C PRO A 171 0.55 13.52 11.70
N LEU A 172 0.20 13.38 12.99
CA LEU A 172 0.23 12.12 13.70
C LEU A 172 -1.19 11.55 13.74
N ALA A 173 -1.33 10.28 13.36
CA ALA A 173 -2.54 9.50 13.54
C ALA A 173 -2.25 8.34 14.52
N ASP A 174 -3.00 8.24 15.61
CA ASP A 174 -2.91 7.12 16.55
C ASP A 174 -4.15 6.22 16.37
N VAL A 175 -3.91 4.95 16.04
CA VAL A 175 -4.98 3.99 15.75
C VAL A 175 -5.85 3.74 16.99
N ASP A 176 -5.24 3.68 18.18
CA ASP A 176 -5.97 3.48 19.44
C ASP A 176 -6.86 4.68 19.77
N GLU A 177 -6.37 5.91 19.55
CA GLU A 177 -7.17 7.14 19.70
C GLU A 177 -8.34 7.17 18.70
N ALA A 178 -8.12 6.77 17.47
CA ALA A 178 -9.17 6.70 16.44
C ALA A 178 -10.26 5.68 16.82
N ILE A 179 -9.88 4.52 17.36
CA ILE A 179 -10.83 3.51 17.85
C ILE A 179 -11.71 4.08 18.97
N VAL A 180 -11.10 4.74 19.95
CA VAL A 180 -11.81 5.35 21.07
C VAL A 180 -12.78 6.44 20.58
N ALA A 181 -12.33 7.30 19.66
CA ALA A 181 -13.17 8.36 19.09
C ALA A 181 -14.38 7.80 18.32
N GLN A 182 -14.19 6.73 17.55
CA GLN A 182 -15.28 6.08 16.80
C GLN A 182 -16.24 5.29 17.71
N ALA A 183 -15.70 4.67 18.76
CA ALA A 183 -16.51 3.85 19.67
C ALA A 183 -17.29 4.67 20.71
N GLY A 184 -16.85 5.89 21.02
CA GLY A 184 -17.39 6.71 22.10
C GLY A 184 -17.15 6.14 23.50
N CYS A 185 -16.24 5.15 23.64
CA CYS A 185 -15.89 4.51 24.89
C CYS A 185 -14.42 4.06 24.89
N SER A 186 -13.90 3.76 26.07
CA SER A 186 -12.50 3.36 26.27
C SER A 186 -12.19 1.96 25.72
N ILE A 187 -10.92 1.69 25.43
CA ILE A 187 -10.46 0.35 24.97
C ILE A 187 -10.84 -0.76 25.97
N PRO A 188 -10.66 -0.61 27.30
CA PRO A 188 -11.13 -1.61 28.27
C PRO A 188 -12.63 -1.89 28.17
N GLU A 189 -13.45 -0.86 27.96
CA GLU A 189 -14.90 -1.04 27.78
C GLU A 189 -15.25 -1.79 26.49
N ILE A 190 -14.51 -1.55 25.39
CA ILE A 190 -14.66 -2.30 24.16
C ILE A 190 -14.33 -3.78 24.41
N PHE A 191 -13.22 -4.08 25.08
CA PHE A 191 -12.85 -5.45 25.43
C PHE A 191 -13.91 -6.12 26.33
N ALA A 192 -14.47 -5.40 27.29
CA ALA A 192 -15.52 -5.93 28.17
C ALA A 192 -16.82 -6.24 27.43
N LYS A 193 -17.18 -5.43 26.42
CA LYS A 193 -18.44 -5.56 25.67
C LYS A 193 -18.33 -6.51 24.47
N GLU A 194 -17.23 -6.45 23.73
CA GLU A 194 -17.06 -7.08 22.41
C GLU A 194 -15.95 -8.14 22.37
N GLY A 195 -15.17 -8.27 23.45
CA GLY A 195 -14.02 -9.16 23.51
C GLY A 195 -12.84 -8.70 22.64
N GLU A 196 -11.82 -9.54 22.56
CA GLU A 196 -10.64 -9.25 21.74
C GLU A 196 -11.00 -9.19 20.24
N GLU A 197 -11.85 -10.09 19.77
CA GLU A 197 -12.25 -10.14 18.37
C GLU A 197 -12.95 -8.86 17.91
N GLY A 198 -13.88 -8.33 18.70
CA GLY A 198 -14.54 -7.07 18.44
C GLY A 198 -13.55 -5.89 18.38
N PHE A 199 -12.62 -5.85 19.34
CA PHE A 199 -11.56 -4.85 19.33
C PHE A 199 -10.70 -4.95 18.06
N ARG A 200 -10.27 -6.16 17.67
CA ARG A 200 -9.46 -6.37 16.46
C ARG A 200 -10.20 -5.97 15.18
N ALA A 201 -11.49 -6.20 15.11
CA ALA A 201 -12.30 -5.74 13.98
C ALA A 201 -12.36 -4.20 13.89
N ARG A 202 -12.40 -3.50 15.04
CA ARG A 202 -12.32 -2.03 15.09
C ARG A 202 -10.92 -1.53 14.72
N GLU A 203 -9.88 -2.18 15.24
CA GLU A 203 -8.47 -1.88 14.93
C GLU A 203 -8.19 -1.96 13.41
N HIS A 204 -8.68 -3.03 12.76
CA HIS A 204 -8.59 -3.18 11.31
C HIS A 204 -9.29 -2.03 10.55
N ARG A 205 -10.54 -1.71 10.92
CA ARG A 205 -11.29 -0.63 10.26
C ARG A 205 -10.63 0.73 10.44
N ALA A 206 -10.13 1.03 11.64
CA ALA A 206 -9.44 2.28 11.93
C ALA A 206 -8.13 2.38 11.14
N LEU A 207 -7.33 1.30 11.11
CA LEU A 207 -6.11 1.24 10.32
C LEU A 207 -6.41 1.44 8.83
N ALA A 208 -7.36 0.70 8.26
CA ALA A 208 -7.73 0.78 6.85
C ALA A 208 -8.20 2.18 6.45
N GLN A 209 -8.86 2.90 7.35
CA GLN A 209 -9.27 4.30 7.10
C GLN A 209 -8.08 5.26 7.17
N ILE A 210 -7.26 5.15 8.21
CA ILE A 210 -6.09 6.03 8.41
C ILE A 210 -5.05 5.82 7.30
N ALA A 211 -4.77 4.57 6.93
CA ALA A 211 -3.74 4.23 5.95
C ALA A 211 -4.05 4.70 4.52
N LYS A 212 -5.31 5.02 4.20
CA LYS A 212 -5.69 5.63 2.91
C LYS A 212 -5.12 7.03 2.71
N GLU A 213 -4.97 7.78 3.79
CA GLU A 213 -4.38 9.12 3.74
C GLU A 213 -2.85 9.03 3.50
N SER A 214 -2.26 10.14 3.10
CA SER A 214 -0.85 10.21 2.71
C SER A 214 -0.05 11.16 3.60
N GLY A 215 1.25 10.91 3.74
CA GLY A 215 2.19 11.83 4.39
C GLY A 215 2.09 11.90 5.91
N GLN A 216 1.49 10.90 6.57
CA GLN A 216 1.30 10.87 8.02
C GLN A 216 2.39 10.05 8.73
N VAL A 217 2.51 10.28 10.04
CA VAL A 217 3.10 9.32 10.98
C VAL A 217 1.96 8.60 11.67
N ILE A 218 1.95 7.26 11.60
CA ILE A 218 0.87 6.42 12.14
C ILE A 218 1.45 5.62 13.31
N SER A 219 0.84 5.73 14.48
CA SER A 219 1.14 4.90 15.65
C SER A 219 0.10 3.80 15.76
N ALA A 220 0.51 2.54 15.61
CA ALA A 220 -0.41 1.39 15.66
C ALA A 220 -0.40 0.67 17.01
N GLY A 221 -1.51 -0.01 17.33
CA GLY A 221 -1.59 -0.91 18.48
C GLY A 221 -0.58 -2.05 18.40
N GLY A 222 -0.14 -2.59 19.54
CA GLY A 222 0.86 -3.68 19.56
C GLY A 222 0.36 -5.01 18.99
N GLY A 223 -0.92 -5.15 18.74
CA GLY A 223 -1.52 -6.34 18.12
C GLY A 223 -1.84 -6.20 16.64
N ILE A 224 -1.54 -5.07 16.03
CA ILE A 224 -1.91 -4.76 14.65
C ILE A 224 -1.46 -5.83 13.63
N VAL A 225 -0.31 -6.45 13.88
CA VAL A 225 0.27 -7.48 13.02
C VAL A 225 -0.36 -8.87 13.18
N THR A 226 -1.24 -9.07 14.16
CA THR A 226 -1.82 -10.39 14.45
C THR A 226 -2.94 -10.78 13.49
N ARG A 227 -3.49 -9.83 12.76
CA ARG A 227 -4.49 -10.07 11.72
C ARG A 227 -3.85 -9.97 10.33
N PRO A 228 -3.91 -11.06 9.53
CA PRO A 228 -3.40 -11.05 8.15
C PRO A 228 -4.02 -9.95 7.29
N GLU A 229 -5.30 -9.61 7.53
CA GLU A 229 -6.05 -8.58 6.78
C GLU A 229 -5.48 -7.18 6.95
N ASN A 230 -4.70 -6.93 8.01
CA ASN A 230 -4.03 -5.66 8.22
C ASN A 230 -2.81 -5.46 7.33
N ARG A 231 -2.30 -6.54 6.71
CA ARG A 231 -1.09 -6.48 5.92
C ARG A 231 -1.22 -5.51 4.76
N ASP A 232 -2.28 -5.60 3.99
CA ASP A 232 -2.52 -4.74 2.83
C ASP A 232 -2.61 -3.26 3.19
N PRO A 233 -3.48 -2.82 4.14
CA PRO A 233 -3.50 -1.43 4.59
C PRO A 233 -2.15 -0.92 5.13
N MET A 234 -1.35 -1.80 5.76
CA MET A 234 -0.01 -1.43 6.23
C MET A 234 0.98 -1.18 5.10
N GLU A 235 0.87 -1.93 4.00
CA GLU A 235 1.83 -1.93 2.89
C GLU A 235 1.47 -0.95 1.76
N GLU A 236 0.18 -0.60 1.57
CA GLU A 236 -0.31 0.18 0.42
C GLU A 236 0.37 1.54 0.26
N ASN A 237 0.44 2.31 1.34
CA ASN A 237 0.97 3.69 1.34
C ASN A 237 2.08 3.93 2.37
N SER A 238 2.54 2.92 3.11
CA SER A 238 3.41 3.15 4.25
C SER A 238 4.79 2.52 4.10
N VAL A 239 5.76 3.15 4.75
CA VAL A 239 6.98 2.50 5.21
C VAL A 239 6.70 2.02 6.63
N VAL A 240 6.77 0.72 6.83
CA VAL A 240 6.53 0.09 8.15
C VAL A 240 7.83 0.06 8.93
N VAL A 241 7.81 0.59 10.15
CA VAL A 241 9.00 0.67 11.02
C VAL A 241 8.73 -0.06 12.33
N TRP A 242 9.49 -1.12 12.56
CA TRP A 242 9.41 -1.87 13.81
C TRP A 242 10.27 -1.24 14.90
N LEU A 243 9.62 -0.65 15.93
CA LEU A 243 10.29 -0.15 17.12
C LEU A 243 10.60 -1.28 18.10
N ARG A 244 11.89 -1.55 18.29
CA ARG A 244 12.40 -2.56 19.23
C ARG A 244 12.82 -1.89 20.54
N ARG A 245 12.46 -2.49 21.66
CA ARG A 245 12.87 -2.07 22.99
C ARG A 245 13.11 -3.32 23.84
N ASP A 246 14.08 -3.22 24.73
CA ASP A 246 14.36 -4.27 25.74
C ASP A 246 13.08 -4.64 26.50
N LEU A 247 12.75 -5.92 26.54
CA LEU A 247 11.53 -6.43 27.15
C LEU A 247 11.42 -6.06 28.65
N HIS A 248 12.55 -6.03 29.36
CA HIS A 248 12.59 -5.67 30.77
C HIS A 248 12.24 -4.19 31.02
N LYS A 249 12.35 -3.34 30.00
CA LYS A 249 12.00 -1.91 30.07
C LYS A 249 10.58 -1.59 29.61
N LEU A 250 9.80 -2.61 29.23
CA LEU A 250 8.40 -2.40 28.80
C LEU A 250 7.47 -2.26 30.00
N PRO A 251 6.66 -1.19 30.10
CA PRO A 251 5.64 -1.05 31.15
C PRO A 251 4.53 -2.08 30.95
N THR A 252 3.97 -2.56 32.07
CA THR A 252 2.84 -3.52 32.09
C THR A 252 1.49 -2.89 32.37
N ASP A 253 1.47 -1.69 32.93
CA ASP A 253 0.26 -1.09 33.45
C ASP A 253 -0.72 -0.63 32.36
N GLY A 254 -2.03 -0.77 32.60
CA GLY A 254 -3.11 -0.20 31.80
C GLY A 254 -3.40 -0.86 30.43
N ARG A 255 -2.94 -2.12 30.21
CA ARG A 255 -3.10 -2.80 28.90
C ARG A 255 -3.73 -4.17 29.04
N PRO A 256 -4.99 -4.40 28.59
CA PRO A 256 -5.73 -5.63 28.84
C PRO A 256 -4.98 -6.91 28.44
N VAL A 257 -4.44 -6.96 27.20
CA VAL A 257 -3.74 -8.15 26.69
C VAL A 257 -2.39 -8.38 27.38
N SER A 258 -1.69 -7.31 27.78
CA SER A 258 -0.39 -7.42 28.45
C SER A 258 -0.50 -7.86 29.92
N GLN A 259 -1.71 -7.83 30.47
CA GLN A 259 -2.00 -8.31 31.83
C GLN A 259 -2.34 -9.81 31.86
N SER A 260 -2.83 -10.36 30.74
CA SER A 260 -3.26 -11.76 30.67
C SER A 260 -2.20 -12.74 30.14
N VAL A 261 -1.15 -12.24 29.46
CA VAL A 261 -0.10 -13.06 28.86
C VAL A 261 1.29 -12.55 29.23
N PRO A 262 2.23 -13.41 29.67
CA PRO A 262 3.62 -13.01 29.93
C PRO A 262 4.26 -12.30 28.74
N ARG A 263 5.05 -11.25 29.00
CA ARG A 263 5.68 -10.40 27.97
C ARG A 263 6.57 -11.18 27.01
N GLU A 264 7.33 -12.12 27.55
CA GLU A 264 8.25 -12.97 26.80
C GLU A 264 7.48 -13.87 25.82
N GLU A 265 6.36 -14.40 26.25
CA GLU A 265 5.48 -15.20 25.39
C GLU A 265 4.81 -14.36 24.31
N LEU A 266 4.31 -13.17 24.69
CA LEU A 266 3.72 -12.24 23.74
C LEU A 266 4.75 -11.80 22.68
N TYR A 267 5.98 -11.53 23.09
CA TYR A 267 7.07 -11.20 22.18
C TYR A 267 7.41 -12.37 21.25
N ARG A 268 7.57 -13.57 21.79
CA ARG A 268 7.87 -14.77 20.99
C ARG A 268 6.82 -15.02 19.91
N ARG A 269 5.54 -14.78 20.21
CA ARG A 269 4.44 -14.92 19.25
C ARG A 269 4.42 -13.81 18.19
N ARG A 270 4.78 -12.58 18.54
CA ARG A 270 4.62 -11.40 17.68
C ARG A 270 5.89 -10.95 16.96
N ALA A 271 7.07 -11.26 17.48
CA ALA A 271 8.32 -10.84 16.86
C ALA A 271 8.46 -11.27 15.38
N PRO A 272 8.15 -12.53 15.01
CA PRO A 272 8.18 -12.94 13.62
C PRO A 272 7.18 -12.14 12.74
N LEU A 273 6.02 -11.76 13.29
CA LEU A 273 5.01 -10.97 12.56
C LEU A 273 5.46 -9.52 12.36
N TYR A 274 6.12 -8.92 13.37
CA TYR A 274 6.70 -7.58 13.20
C TYR A 274 7.84 -7.60 12.18
N GLU A 275 8.69 -8.63 12.19
CA GLU A 275 9.80 -8.78 11.25
C GLU A 275 9.31 -8.95 9.81
N ALA A 276 8.24 -9.72 9.62
CA ALA A 276 7.65 -9.93 8.31
C ALA A 276 6.89 -8.69 7.76
N ALA A 277 6.53 -7.75 8.63
CA ALA A 277 5.76 -6.56 8.26
C ALA A 277 6.62 -5.30 8.07
N ALA A 278 7.90 -5.28 8.53
CA ALA A 278 8.76 -4.07 8.57
C ALA A 278 9.78 -3.98 7.42
#